data_a0284aa075567c73decd1d093925b4ef
#
_entry.id   a0284aa075567c73decd1d093925b4ef
#
_cell.length_a   1.000
_cell.length_b   1.000
_cell.length_c   1.000
_cell.angle_alpha   90.00
_cell.angle_beta   90.00
_cell.angle_gamma   90.00
#
_symmetry.space_group_name_H-M   'P 1'
#
loop_
_entity.id
_entity.type
_entity.pdbx_description
1 polymer ?
#
loop_
_entity_poly.entity_id
_entity_poly.type
_entity_poly.pdbx_seq_one_letter_code
_entity_poly.pdbx_strand_id
1 'polypeptide(L)'
;MISREKTNGSLAMAPRVITIPAANQETARKLRVAAYARVSSDSEDQKHSFAAQNAYYSKLITGNPDWELADIYADQGITGTSIDKRDDFLRMMEDCRKGRIDRILVKSSSRFARNTKESLEAVRELAALGVSVYFEEQNIDTAQVSGEILIAMFAALAQRESEAISKRRRWSYQVQMKKGQFNTCQAPIGYRLDGRELEVIPEEARVVQRIFHEYLSGRNFRELARMLNEENVLGLDWKYNTIDYILQMSDTLEMRCFKSGILRIRSRSA
;
A
#
# COMPACT_ATOMS: atom_id res chain seq x y z
N MET A 1 -106.74 13.52 3.22
CA MET A 1 -105.70 13.30 2.22
C MET A 1 -104.42 13.92 2.73
N ILE A 2 -103.47 13.12 3.06
CA ILE A 2 -102.27 13.48 3.84
C ILE A 2 -101.13 13.63 2.85
N SER A 3 -100.56 14.85 2.72
CA SER A 3 -99.36 15.12 1.95
C SER A 3 -98.12 14.93 2.83
N ARG A 4 -97.21 14.04 2.44
CA ARG A 4 -95.91 13.82 3.08
C ARG A 4 -94.89 14.71 2.39
N GLU A 5 -94.36 15.71 3.12
CA GLU A 5 -93.14 16.40 2.76
C GLU A 5 -91.93 15.57 3.17
N LYS A 6 -91.08 15.30 2.22
CA LYS A 6 -89.71 14.69 2.43
C LYS A 6 -88.73 15.85 2.53
N THR A 7 -88.27 16.10 3.72
CA THR A 7 -87.06 16.95 3.93
C THR A 7 -85.79 16.16 3.72
N ASN A 8 -85.12 16.39 2.60
CA ASN A 8 -83.74 15.89 2.34
C ASN A 8 -82.78 16.89 2.98
N GLY A 9 -82.30 16.60 4.18
CA GLY A 9 -81.21 17.33 4.83
C GLY A 9 -79.85 16.78 4.37
N SER A 10 -79.29 17.36 3.32
CA SER A 10 -77.91 17.13 2.96
C SER A 10 -77.00 17.91 3.90
N LEU A 11 -76.39 17.24 4.88
CA LEU A 11 -75.30 17.78 5.69
C LEU A 11 -74.03 17.84 4.83
N ALA A 12 -73.80 19.03 4.19
CA ALA A 12 -72.52 19.32 3.57
C ALA A 12 -71.47 19.45 4.68
N MET A 13 -70.58 18.42 4.81
CA MET A 13 -69.39 18.51 5.66
C MET A 13 -68.46 19.56 5.07
N ALA A 14 -68.26 20.66 5.79
CA ALA A 14 -67.27 21.67 5.43
C ALA A 14 -65.87 21.00 5.39
N PRO A 15 -65.03 21.29 4.39
CA PRO A 15 -63.71 20.76 4.31
C PRO A 15 -62.88 21.18 5.53
N ARG A 16 -62.34 20.18 6.26
CA ARG A 16 -61.50 20.43 7.42
C ARG A 16 -60.09 20.72 6.89
N VAL A 17 -59.70 22.00 6.89
CA VAL A 17 -58.34 22.43 6.56
C VAL A 17 -57.42 22.02 7.69
N ILE A 18 -56.57 21.03 7.47
CA ILE A 18 -55.47 20.67 8.38
C ILE A 18 -54.30 21.57 8.00
N THR A 19 -54.02 22.60 8.77
CA THR A 19 -52.80 23.40 8.65
C THR A 19 -51.65 22.55 9.22
N ILE A 20 -50.83 21.97 8.33
CA ILE A 20 -49.57 21.35 8.72
C ILE A 20 -48.61 22.50 9.00
N PRO A 21 -48.19 22.72 10.28
CA PRO A 21 -47.14 23.72 10.53
C PRO A 21 -45.93 23.35 9.72
N ALA A 22 -45.33 24.34 9.04
CA ALA A 22 -44.02 24.13 8.38
C ALA A 22 -43.11 23.53 9.44
N ALA A 23 -42.57 22.34 9.15
CA ALA A 23 -41.51 21.75 9.97
C ALA A 23 -40.49 22.86 10.18
N ASN A 24 -40.21 23.21 11.43
CA ASN A 24 -39.11 24.10 11.76
C ASN A 24 -37.95 23.58 10.94
N GLN A 25 -37.44 24.37 10.01
CA GLN A 25 -36.12 24.15 9.46
C GLN A 25 -35.20 24.28 10.68
N GLU A 26 -34.97 23.15 11.39
CA GLU A 26 -33.79 23.04 12.21
C GLU A 26 -32.67 23.47 11.28
N THR A 27 -32.06 24.61 11.59
CA THR A 27 -30.87 25.07 10.88
C THR A 27 -29.92 23.88 10.88
N ALA A 28 -29.77 23.25 9.72
CA ALA A 28 -29.05 21.97 9.60
C ALA A 28 -27.70 22.17 10.26
N ARG A 29 -27.46 21.47 11.35
CA ARG A 29 -26.23 21.60 12.13
C ARG A 29 -25.08 21.36 11.18
N LYS A 30 -24.14 22.29 11.08
CA LYS A 30 -22.94 22.13 10.27
C LYS A 30 -22.17 20.89 10.72
N LEU A 31 -21.65 20.14 9.74
CA LEU A 31 -20.80 19.00 10.02
C LEU A 31 -19.47 19.47 10.61
N ARG A 32 -19.10 18.94 11.75
CA ARG A 32 -17.81 19.22 12.39
C ARG A 32 -16.74 18.36 11.70
N VAL A 33 -15.92 19.02 10.91
CA VAL A 33 -14.94 18.40 10.05
C VAL A 33 -13.55 18.59 10.64
N ALA A 34 -12.83 17.49 10.79
CA ALA A 34 -11.42 17.48 11.14
C ALA A 34 -10.56 17.08 9.95
N ALA A 35 -9.29 17.45 9.95
CA ALA A 35 -8.31 16.93 9.01
C ALA A 35 -7.23 16.15 9.75
N TYR A 36 -6.75 15.07 9.12
CA TYR A 36 -5.61 14.32 9.61
C TYR A 36 -4.49 14.29 8.57
N ALA A 37 -3.31 14.76 8.98
CA ALA A 37 -2.13 14.81 8.15
C ALA A 37 -0.96 14.04 8.75
N ARG A 38 -0.07 13.51 7.91
CA ARG A 38 1.21 12.91 8.32
C ARG A 38 2.35 13.56 7.54
N VAL A 39 3.25 14.24 8.25
CA VAL A 39 4.39 14.95 7.68
C VAL A 39 5.69 14.21 8.00
N SER A 40 6.60 14.11 7.04
CA SER A 40 7.91 13.47 7.23
C SER A 40 8.86 14.37 8.02
N SER A 41 9.81 13.83 8.82
CA SER A 41 10.55 14.56 9.86
C SER A 41 11.90 15.20 9.44
N ASP A 42 12.29 15.22 8.16
CA ASP A 42 13.70 15.47 7.78
C ASP A 42 14.03 16.80 7.07
N SER A 43 13.68 17.94 7.54
CA SER A 43 14.34 19.23 7.23
C SER A 43 13.47 20.47 7.48
N GLU A 44 14.05 21.68 7.38
CA GLU A 44 13.33 22.98 7.49
C GLU A 44 12.22 23.15 6.44
N ASP A 45 12.32 22.50 5.29
CA ASP A 45 11.26 22.41 4.26
C ASP A 45 9.95 21.82 4.78
N GLN A 46 9.98 21.13 5.92
CA GLN A 46 8.83 20.44 6.49
C GLN A 46 7.97 21.33 7.38
N LYS A 47 8.57 22.31 8.04
CA LYS A 47 7.78 23.33 8.73
C LYS A 47 6.90 24.08 7.73
N HIS A 48 7.45 24.33 6.54
CA HIS A 48 6.69 24.88 5.42
C HIS A 48 5.63 23.92 4.90
N SER A 49 5.91 22.61 4.83
CA SER A 49 4.97 21.60 4.39
C SER A 49 3.80 21.43 5.38
N PHE A 50 4.05 21.42 6.69
CA PHE A 50 3.02 21.36 7.72
C PHE A 50 2.12 22.61 7.70
N ALA A 51 2.73 23.80 7.67
CA ALA A 51 1.98 25.06 7.59
C ALA A 51 1.12 25.13 6.31
N ALA A 52 1.66 24.66 5.19
CA ALA A 52 0.93 24.61 3.92
C ALA A 52 -0.26 23.64 3.97
N GLN A 53 -0.10 22.44 4.57
CA GLN A 53 -1.20 21.49 4.74
C GLN A 53 -2.27 22.02 5.69
N ASN A 54 -1.85 22.65 6.77
CA ASN A 54 -2.77 23.28 7.73
C ASN A 54 -3.59 24.40 7.07
N ALA A 55 -2.93 25.28 6.32
CA ALA A 55 -3.59 26.34 5.54
C ALA A 55 -4.55 25.76 4.48
N TYR A 56 -4.14 24.68 3.79
CA TYR A 56 -4.97 24.01 2.80
C TYR A 56 -6.23 23.45 3.41
N TYR A 57 -6.16 22.66 4.49
CA TYR A 57 -7.33 22.06 5.12
C TYR A 57 -8.21 23.12 5.80
N SER A 58 -7.63 24.13 6.44
CA SER A 58 -8.40 25.24 6.98
C SER A 58 -9.21 25.94 5.89
N LYS A 59 -8.59 26.26 4.76
CA LYS A 59 -9.26 26.89 3.62
C LYS A 59 -10.33 26.01 3.01
N LEU A 60 -10.04 24.71 2.86
CA LEU A 60 -10.97 23.74 2.28
C LEU A 60 -12.23 23.60 3.14
N ILE A 61 -12.06 23.45 4.46
CA ILE A 61 -13.17 23.25 5.40
C ILE A 61 -13.97 24.53 5.58
N THR A 62 -13.32 25.68 5.79
CA THR A 62 -14.01 26.96 5.98
C THR A 62 -14.67 27.49 4.70
N GLY A 63 -14.19 27.05 3.53
CA GLY A 63 -14.81 27.37 2.25
C GLY A 63 -16.14 26.66 1.97
N ASN A 64 -16.46 25.62 2.74
CA ASN A 64 -17.72 24.90 2.60
C ASN A 64 -18.75 25.44 3.63
N PRO A 65 -19.89 25.95 3.20
CA PRO A 65 -20.90 26.55 4.09
C PRO A 65 -21.52 25.56 5.09
N ASP A 66 -21.53 24.27 4.73
CA ASP A 66 -22.12 23.19 5.53
C ASP A 66 -21.16 22.59 6.55
N TRP A 67 -19.91 23.04 6.55
CA TRP A 67 -18.85 22.50 7.40
C TRP A 67 -18.41 23.52 8.47
N GLU A 68 -17.99 22.96 9.59
CA GLU A 68 -17.33 23.68 10.69
C GLU A 68 -16.01 22.99 10.99
N LEU A 69 -14.93 23.75 11.07
CA LEU A 69 -13.61 23.21 11.41
C LEU A 69 -13.57 22.80 12.89
N ALA A 70 -13.46 21.50 13.14
CA ALA A 70 -13.29 20.97 14.48
C ALA A 70 -11.84 21.09 14.97
N ASP A 71 -10.89 20.49 14.26
CA ASP A 71 -9.44 20.57 14.53
C ASP A 71 -8.63 20.03 13.34
N ILE A 72 -7.30 20.27 13.35
CA ILE A 72 -6.35 19.67 12.42
C ILE A 72 -5.30 18.91 13.22
N TYR A 73 -5.27 17.60 12.99
CA TYR A 73 -4.36 16.67 13.65
C TYR A 73 -3.19 16.35 12.73
N ALA A 74 -1.97 16.38 13.27
CA ALA A 74 -0.80 16.13 12.44
C ALA A 74 0.30 15.42 13.20
N ASP A 75 0.56 14.16 12.80
CA ASP A 75 1.67 13.39 13.32
C ASP A 75 2.93 13.57 12.47
N GLN A 76 4.07 13.61 13.14
CA GLN A 76 5.36 13.56 12.46
C GLN A 76 5.72 12.13 12.11
N GLY A 77 5.86 11.83 10.81
CA GLY A 77 6.35 10.54 10.34
C GLY A 77 7.87 10.51 10.45
N ILE A 78 8.41 9.77 11.41
CA ILE A 78 9.85 9.56 11.53
C ILE A 78 10.25 8.43 10.58
N THR A 79 11.21 8.70 9.69
CA THR A 79 11.87 7.70 8.86
C THR A 79 12.95 7.01 9.68
N GLY A 80 12.80 5.70 9.91
CA GLY A 80 13.80 4.90 10.64
C GLY A 80 13.28 4.35 11.98
N THR A 81 14.07 3.61 12.66
CA THR A 81 13.86 2.73 13.80
C THR A 81 13.20 3.27 15.07
N SER A 82 12.66 4.47 15.11
CA SER A 82 11.98 5.01 16.29
C SER A 82 10.47 4.70 16.25
N ILE A 83 9.94 4.34 17.42
CA ILE A 83 8.52 4.10 17.65
C ILE A 83 7.76 5.38 17.27
N ASP A 84 7.06 5.31 16.16
CA ASP A 84 6.26 6.39 15.60
C ASP A 84 5.14 6.72 16.59
N LYS A 85 5.30 7.77 17.36
CA LYS A 85 4.26 8.24 18.28
C LYS A 85 3.18 8.90 17.43
N ARG A 86 1.99 8.31 17.45
CA ARG A 86 0.80 8.85 16.78
C ARG A 86 -0.11 9.53 17.78
N ASP A 87 0.46 10.45 18.53
CA ASP A 87 -0.25 11.10 19.63
C ASP A 87 -1.46 11.89 19.11
N ASP A 88 -1.32 12.55 17.97
CA ASP A 88 -2.41 13.30 17.34
C ASP A 88 -3.48 12.42 16.71
N PHE A 89 -3.11 11.27 16.13
CA PHE A 89 -4.09 10.28 15.69
C PHE A 89 -4.92 9.72 16.86
N LEU A 90 -4.25 9.39 17.96
CA LEU A 90 -4.95 8.91 19.16
C LEU A 90 -5.86 9.99 19.73
N ARG A 91 -5.42 11.26 19.78
CA ARG A 91 -6.22 12.41 20.20
C ARG A 91 -7.45 12.59 19.29
N MET A 92 -7.28 12.48 17.98
CA MET A 92 -8.36 12.52 17.01
C MET A 92 -9.39 11.40 17.27
N MET A 93 -8.96 10.17 17.46
CA MET A 93 -9.85 9.04 17.77
C MET A 93 -10.60 9.25 19.08
N GLU A 94 -9.95 9.81 20.08
CA GLU A 94 -10.61 10.16 21.37
C GLU A 94 -11.67 11.26 21.18
N ASP A 95 -11.40 12.29 20.38
CA ASP A 95 -12.36 13.36 20.09
C ASP A 95 -13.53 12.84 19.25
N CYS A 96 -13.32 11.84 18.37
CA CYS A 96 -14.40 11.12 17.70
C CYS A 96 -15.27 10.35 18.70
N ARG A 97 -14.68 9.63 19.65
CA ARG A 97 -15.42 8.91 20.72
C ARG A 97 -16.23 9.87 21.60
N LYS A 98 -15.73 11.09 21.82
CA LYS A 98 -16.45 12.15 22.54
C LYS A 98 -17.52 12.83 21.70
N GLY A 99 -17.72 12.40 20.45
CA GLY A 99 -18.72 12.96 19.54
C GLY A 99 -18.42 14.41 19.14
N ARG A 100 -17.15 14.81 19.03
CA ARG A 100 -16.73 16.17 18.65
C ARG A 100 -16.53 16.33 17.15
N ILE A 101 -16.37 15.22 16.42
CA ILE A 101 -16.06 15.16 15.00
C ILE A 101 -17.13 14.34 14.31
N ASP A 102 -17.62 14.81 13.18
CA ASP A 102 -18.61 14.12 12.34
C ASP A 102 -17.96 13.59 11.05
N ARG A 103 -16.86 14.23 10.61
CA ARG A 103 -16.13 13.87 9.39
C ARG A 103 -14.63 14.12 9.51
N ILE A 104 -13.84 13.22 8.94
CA ILE A 104 -12.38 13.35 8.87
C ILE A 104 -11.95 13.43 7.40
N LEU A 105 -11.13 14.42 7.06
CA LEU A 105 -10.47 14.53 5.76
C LEU A 105 -9.03 14.00 5.87
N VAL A 106 -8.66 13.14 4.96
CA VAL A 106 -7.30 12.54 4.91
C VAL A 106 -6.82 12.56 3.47
N LYS A 107 -5.59 12.94 3.26
CA LYS A 107 -5.02 12.98 1.91
C LYS A 107 -5.07 11.62 1.21
N SER A 108 -4.69 10.53 1.91
CA SER A 108 -4.72 9.18 1.36
C SER A 108 -4.78 8.12 2.46
N SER A 109 -5.22 6.92 2.11
CA SER A 109 -5.27 5.77 3.02
C SER A 109 -3.89 5.40 3.60
N SER A 110 -2.82 5.58 2.83
CA SER A 110 -1.44 5.34 3.29
C SER A 110 -0.95 6.36 4.33
N ARG A 111 -1.61 7.53 4.41
CA ARG A 111 -1.36 8.54 5.44
C ARG A 111 -2.21 8.32 6.68
N PHE A 112 -3.37 7.67 6.53
CA PHE A 112 -4.29 7.41 7.61
C PHE A 112 -3.79 6.35 8.58
N ALA A 113 -3.23 5.24 8.09
CA ALA A 113 -2.71 4.16 8.93
C ALA A 113 -1.40 3.58 8.37
N ARG A 114 -0.71 2.77 9.18
CA ARG A 114 0.58 2.14 8.82
C ARG A 114 0.42 0.92 7.93
N ASN A 115 -0.71 0.27 8.04
CA ASN A 115 -1.03 -0.93 7.28
C ASN A 115 -2.54 -1.02 7.05
N THR A 116 -2.92 -1.89 6.14
CA THR A 116 -4.32 -2.09 5.75
C THR A 116 -5.21 -2.56 6.90
N LYS A 117 -4.69 -3.40 7.81
CA LYS A 117 -5.45 -3.90 8.94
C LYS A 117 -5.83 -2.77 9.89
N GLU A 118 -4.85 -1.95 10.29
CA GLU A 118 -5.05 -0.77 11.14
C GLU A 118 -6.02 0.23 10.51
N SER A 119 -5.88 0.48 9.18
CA SER A 119 -6.82 1.33 8.44
C SER A 119 -8.26 0.83 8.53
N LEU A 120 -8.45 -0.46 8.33
CA LEU A 120 -9.78 -1.07 8.32
C LEU A 120 -10.40 -1.07 9.73
N GLU A 121 -9.61 -1.38 10.76
CA GLU A 121 -10.06 -1.34 12.15
C GLU A 121 -10.48 0.08 12.56
N ALA A 122 -9.66 1.08 12.25
CA ALA A 122 -9.96 2.49 12.55
C ALA A 122 -11.20 2.99 11.79
N VAL A 123 -11.35 2.67 10.50
CA VAL A 123 -12.53 3.06 9.71
C VAL A 123 -13.79 2.40 10.23
N ARG A 124 -13.73 1.12 10.66
CA ARG A 124 -14.88 0.43 11.27
C ARG A 124 -15.28 1.05 12.61
N GLU A 125 -14.32 1.38 13.45
CA GLU A 125 -14.57 2.07 14.71
C GLU A 125 -15.24 3.43 14.47
N LEU A 126 -14.69 4.22 13.55
CA LEU A 126 -15.25 5.53 13.18
C LEU A 126 -16.68 5.41 12.61
N ALA A 127 -16.92 4.43 11.75
CA ALA A 127 -18.26 4.16 11.22
C ALA A 127 -19.27 3.78 12.33
N ALA A 128 -18.84 3.00 13.32
CA ALA A 128 -19.67 2.68 14.49
C ALA A 128 -19.99 3.90 15.37
N LEU A 129 -19.11 4.92 15.36
CA LEU A 129 -19.31 6.21 16.03
C LEU A 129 -20.12 7.22 15.17
N GLY A 130 -20.49 6.85 13.95
CA GLY A 130 -21.16 7.74 13.00
C GLY A 130 -20.25 8.77 12.35
N VAL A 131 -18.94 8.58 12.41
CA VAL A 131 -17.93 9.47 11.83
C VAL A 131 -17.51 8.94 10.45
N SER A 132 -17.60 9.78 9.42
CA SER A 132 -17.14 9.46 8.07
C SER A 132 -15.70 9.85 7.84
N VAL A 133 -15.00 9.10 6.97
CA VAL A 133 -13.64 9.42 6.51
C VAL A 133 -13.66 9.64 5.00
N TYR A 134 -13.08 10.75 4.56
CA TYR A 134 -12.91 11.05 3.15
C TYR A 134 -11.43 11.00 2.76
N PHE A 135 -11.08 10.09 1.85
CA PHE A 135 -9.76 9.94 1.29
C PHE A 135 -9.65 10.70 -0.03
N GLU A 136 -8.96 11.84 -0.02
CA GLU A 136 -8.91 12.75 -1.17
C GLU A 136 -8.28 12.13 -2.43
N GLU A 137 -7.08 11.50 -2.32
CA GLU A 137 -6.38 10.91 -3.47
C GLU A 137 -7.15 9.75 -4.11
N GLN A 138 -7.94 9.03 -3.32
CA GLN A 138 -8.74 7.92 -3.79
C GLN A 138 -10.16 8.37 -4.18
N ASN A 139 -10.56 9.58 -3.82
CA ASN A 139 -11.93 10.10 -3.95
C ASN A 139 -12.98 9.17 -3.32
N ILE A 140 -12.73 8.74 -2.09
CA ILE A 140 -13.55 7.76 -1.40
C ILE A 140 -14.11 8.37 -0.10
N ASP A 141 -15.43 8.32 0.00
CA ASP A 141 -16.18 8.69 1.19
C ASP A 141 -16.74 7.44 1.86
N THR A 142 -16.29 7.15 3.08
CA THR A 142 -16.75 5.97 3.81
C THR A 142 -18.23 6.02 4.20
N ALA A 143 -18.87 7.21 4.18
CA ALA A 143 -20.30 7.33 4.38
C ALA A 143 -21.12 6.78 3.19
N GLN A 144 -20.55 6.77 2.00
CA GLN A 144 -21.24 6.36 0.75
C GLN A 144 -20.92 4.94 0.31
N VAL A 145 -20.00 4.26 1.02
CA VAL A 145 -19.48 2.96 0.61
C VAL A 145 -19.81 1.90 1.67
N SER A 146 -20.34 0.75 1.24
CA SER A 146 -20.60 -0.36 2.16
C SER A 146 -19.29 -0.92 2.75
N GLY A 147 -19.38 -1.50 3.96
CA GLY A 147 -18.21 -2.09 4.63
C GLY A 147 -17.49 -3.16 3.80
N GLU A 148 -18.23 -3.93 3.00
CA GLU A 148 -17.66 -4.96 2.12
C GLU A 148 -16.82 -4.35 1.00
N ILE A 149 -17.30 -3.28 0.38
CA ILE A 149 -16.58 -2.55 -0.68
C ILE A 149 -15.33 -1.90 -0.09
N LEU A 150 -15.41 -1.35 1.12
CA LEU A 150 -14.24 -0.81 1.83
C LEU A 150 -13.17 -1.89 2.06
N ILE A 151 -13.56 -3.09 2.50
CA ILE A 151 -12.63 -4.21 2.69
C ILE A 151 -11.95 -4.58 1.36
N ALA A 152 -12.73 -4.78 0.30
CA ALA A 152 -12.20 -5.13 -1.02
C ALA A 152 -11.23 -4.07 -1.55
N MET A 153 -11.57 -2.80 -1.35
CA MET A 153 -10.74 -1.68 -1.77
C MET A 153 -9.43 -1.60 -0.99
N PHE A 154 -9.46 -1.71 0.34
CA PHE A 154 -8.23 -1.73 1.13
C PHE A 154 -7.34 -2.93 0.81
N ALA A 155 -7.92 -4.10 0.53
CA ALA A 155 -7.19 -5.27 0.07
C ALA A 155 -6.51 -5.01 -1.28
N ALA A 156 -7.20 -4.40 -2.24
CA ALA A 156 -6.63 -4.04 -3.54
C ALA A 156 -5.52 -2.99 -3.42
N LEU A 157 -5.65 -2.00 -2.53
CA LEU A 157 -4.61 -1.01 -2.26
C LEU A 157 -3.36 -1.65 -1.65
N ALA A 158 -3.51 -2.58 -0.69
CA ALA A 158 -2.41 -3.33 -0.09
C ALA A 158 -1.67 -4.19 -1.13
N GLN A 159 -2.40 -4.84 -2.03
CA GLN A 159 -1.81 -5.60 -3.12
C GLN A 159 -0.97 -4.71 -4.03
N ARG A 160 -1.51 -3.56 -4.46
CA ARG A 160 -0.78 -2.60 -5.30
C ARG A 160 0.48 -2.07 -4.63
N GLU A 161 0.42 -1.78 -3.33
CA GLU A 161 1.59 -1.31 -2.57
C GLU A 161 2.68 -2.39 -2.49
N SER A 162 2.30 -3.65 -2.21
CA SER A 162 3.22 -4.79 -2.20
C SER A 162 3.90 -4.99 -3.56
N GLU A 163 3.14 -4.90 -4.65
CA GLU A 163 3.67 -4.98 -6.02
C GLU A 163 4.64 -3.83 -6.33
N ALA A 164 4.29 -2.61 -5.92
CA ALA A 164 5.13 -1.43 -6.11
C ALA A 164 6.46 -1.54 -5.33
N ILE A 165 6.42 -2.04 -4.10
CA ILE A 165 7.61 -2.32 -3.28
C ILE A 165 8.48 -3.37 -3.97
N SER A 166 7.87 -4.47 -4.45
CA SER A 166 8.59 -5.53 -5.15
C SER A 166 9.26 -5.02 -6.43
N LYS A 167 8.56 -4.20 -7.23
CA LYS A 167 9.11 -3.58 -8.43
C LYS A 167 10.29 -2.65 -8.12
N ARG A 168 10.15 -1.78 -7.10
CA ARG A 168 11.24 -0.88 -6.66
C ARG A 168 12.45 -1.66 -6.19
N ARG A 169 12.25 -2.75 -5.42
CA ARG A 169 13.33 -3.59 -4.93
C ARG A 169 14.06 -4.29 -6.07
N ARG A 170 13.33 -4.87 -7.03
CA ARG A 170 13.93 -5.46 -8.24
C ARG A 170 14.73 -4.43 -9.04
N TRP A 171 14.18 -3.25 -9.25
CA TRP A 171 14.87 -2.17 -9.94
C TRP A 171 16.14 -1.74 -9.20
N SER A 172 16.08 -1.57 -7.88
CA SER A 172 17.25 -1.25 -7.06
C SER A 172 18.35 -2.31 -7.20
N TYR A 173 17.99 -3.60 -7.14
CA TYR A 173 18.94 -4.68 -7.36
C TYR A 173 19.57 -4.63 -8.76
N GLN A 174 18.77 -4.40 -9.80
CA GLN A 174 19.29 -4.26 -11.17
C GLN A 174 20.27 -3.10 -11.32
N VAL A 175 19.97 -1.95 -10.69
CA VAL A 175 20.87 -0.79 -10.70
C VAL A 175 22.17 -1.10 -9.96
N GLN A 176 22.11 -1.76 -8.81
CA GLN A 176 23.29 -2.18 -8.05
C GLN A 176 24.13 -3.20 -8.83
N MET A 177 23.50 -4.19 -9.45
CA MET A 177 24.18 -5.16 -10.32
C MET A 177 24.88 -4.47 -11.50
N LYS A 178 24.24 -3.49 -12.16
CA LYS A 178 24.86 -2.71 -13.24
C LYS A 178 26.08 -1.92 -12.76
N LYS A 179 26.08 -1.43 -11.53
CA LYS A 179 27.21 -0.73 -10.89
C LYS A 179 28.26 -1.69 -10.33
N GLY A 180 27.99 -2.99 -10.33
CA GLY A 180 28.88 -4.00 -9.79
C GLY A 180 28.85 -4.15 -8.29
N GLN A 181 27.87 -3.63 -7.66
CA GLN A 181 27.69 -3.72 -6.22
C GLN A 181 26.71 -4.85 -5.91
N PHE A 182 27.11 -5.77 -5.05
CA PHE A 182 26.26 -6.88 -4.61
C PHE A 182 25.94 -6.70 -3.13
N ASN A 183 24.64 -6.73 -2.81
CA ASN A 183 24.12 -6.74 -1.44
C ASN A 183 23.56 -8.14 -1.11
N THR A 184 24.39 -9.16 -1.24
CA THR A 184 24.00 -10.53 -0.88
C THR A 184 24.83 -11.00 0.30
N CYS A 185 24.22 -11.81 1.18
CA CYS A 185 24.93 -12.41 2.31
C CYS A 185 25.81 -13.60 1.90
N GLN A 186 25.59 -14.16 0.70
CA GLN A 186 26.36 -15.29 0.17
C GLN A 186 26.68 -15.04 -1.30
N ALA A 187 27.94 -15.26 -1.66
CA ALA A 187 28.34 -15.29 -3.05
C ALA A 187 27.83 -16.56 -3.73
N PRO A 188 27.42 -16.52 -5.01
CA PRO A 188 27.11 -17.71 -5.77
C PRO A 188 28.38 -18.56 -5.97
N ILE A 189 28.20 -19.86 -6.19
CA ILE A 189 29.30 -20.79 -6.49
C ILE A 189 30.11 -20.24 -7.67
N GLY A 190 31.42 -20.27 -7.57
CA GLY A 190 32.37 -19.67 -8.52
C GLY A 190 32.86 -18.29 -8.14
N TYR A 191 32.31 -17.72 -7.07
CA TYR A 191 32.67 -16.37 -6.63
C TYR A 191 32.83 -16.30 -5.11
N ARG A 192 33.71 -15.40 -4.67
CA ARG A 192 33.86 -14.95 -3.29
C ARG A 192 33.41 -13.48 -3.20
N LEU A 193 32.71 -13.14 -2.14
CA LEU A 193 32.33 -11.75 -1.86
C LEU A 193 33.46 -11.07 -1.09
N ASP A 194 34.07 -10.03 -1.68
CA ASP A 194 35.01 -9.14 -1.03
C ASP A 194 34.37 -7.76 -0.91
N GLY A 195 33.93 -7.42 0.32
CA GLY A 195 33.15 -6.23 0.57
C GLY A 195 31.81 -6.21 -0.19
N ARG A 196 31.75 -5.53 -1.33
CA ARG A 196 30.59 -5.46 -2.24
C ARG A 196 30.91 -5.92 -3.65
N GLU A 197 32.09 -6.43 -3.87
CA GLU A 197 32.57 -6.90 -5.16
C GLU A 197 32.67 -8.42 -5.17
N LEU A 198 32.44 -9.03 -6.33
CA LEU A 198 32.60 -10.47 -6.52
C LEU A 198 33.97 -10.77 -7.14
N GLU A 199 34.75 -11.55 -6.41
CA GLU A 199 36.02 -12.10 -6.90
C GLU A 199 35.82 -13.54 -7.38
N VAL A 200 36.38 -13.88 -8.53
CA VAL A 200 36.24 -15.22 -9.12
C VAL A 200 37.12 -16.21 -8.37
N ILE A 201 36.56 -17.35 -7.96
CA ILE A 201 37.29 -18.51 -7.45
C ILE A 201 37.53 -19.46 -8.65
N PRO A 202 38.77 -19.57 -9.17
CA PRO A 202 39.03 -20.29 -10.43
C PRO A 202 38.63 -21.78 -10.43
N GLU A 203 38.75 -22.45 -9.28
CA GLU A 203 38.36 -23.86 -9.13
C GLU A 203 36.87 -24.06 -9.22
N GLU A 204 36.10 -23.28 -8.49
CA GLU A 204 34.65 -23.33 -8.53
C GLU A 204 34.08 -22.86 -9.88
N ALA A 205 34.70 -21.83 -10.47
CA ALA A 205 34.30 -21.31 -11.78
C ALA A 205 34.42 -22.36 -12.89
N ARG A 206 35.44 -23.22 -12.83
CA ARG A 206 35.59 -24.36 -13.77
C ARG A 206 34.46 -25.38 -13.64
N VAL A 207 34.00 -25.62 -12.41
CA VAL A 207 32.86 -26.52 -12.15
C VAL A 207 31.57 -25.93 -12.73
N VAL A 208 31.35 -24.64 -12.51
CA VAL A 208 30.21 -23.93 -13.10
C VAL A 208 30.24 -24.01 -14.63
N GLN A 209 31.39 -23.73 -15.25
CA GLN A 209 31.56 -23.85 -16.71
C GLN A 209 31.25 -25.27 -17.20
N ARG A 210 31.71 -26.30 -16.47
CA ARG A 210 31.42 -27.69 -16.78
C ARG A 210 29.94 -28.01 -16.70
N ILE A 211 29.24 -27.54 -15.68
CA ILE A 211 27.77 -27.69 -15.53
C ILE A 211 27.07 -27.14 -16.77
N PHE A 212 27.43 -25.92 -17.22
CA PHE A 212 26.88 -25.33 -18.44
C PHE A 212 27.15 -26.15 -19.68
N HIS A 213 28.40 -26.59 -19.85
CA HIS A 213 28.78 -27.39 -21.02
C HIS A 213 28.01 -28.70 -21.10
N GLU A 214 27.92 -29.42 -19.99
CA GLU A 214 27.19 -30.68 -19.91
C GLU A 214 25.68 -30.52 -20.08
N TYR A 215 25.11 -29.44 -19.55
CA TYR A 215 23.70 -29.12 -19.77
C TYR A 215 23.42 -28.82 -21.25
N LEU A 216 24.23 -28.03 -21.91
CA LEU A 216 24.11 -27.74 -23.33
C LEU A 216 24.33 -28.97 -24.21
N SER A 217 25.04 -29.98 -23.72
CA SER A 217 25.22 -31.29 -24.37
C SER A 217 24.01 -32.20 -24.22
N GLY A 218 22.95 -31.77 -23.51
CA GLY A 218 21.66 -32.45 -23.39
C GLY A 218 21.45 -33.25 -22.11
N ARG A 219 22.34 -33.14 -21.12
CA ARG A 219 22.14 -33.78 -19.81
C ARG A 219 21.10 -33.04 -18.99
N ASN A 220 20.28 -33.80 -18.28
CA ASN A 220 19.30 -33.22 -17.37
C ASN A 220 19.91 -32.91 -15.98
N PHE A 221 19.19 -32.08 -15.18
CA PHE A 221 19.68 -31.62 -13.87
C PHE A 221 19.98 -32.75 -12.88
N ARG A 222 19.22 -33.87 -12.94
CA ARG A 222 19.42 -35.01 -12.05
C ARG A 222 20.67 -35.80 -12.42
N GLU A 223 20.91 -35.98 -13.69
CA GLU A 223 22.14 -36.64 -14.21
C GLU A 223 23.38 -35.84 -13.87
N LEU A 224 23.30 -34.48 -14.01
CA LEU A 224 24.39 -33.58 -13.64
C LEU A 224 24.70 -33.67 -12.14
N ALA A 225 23.67 -33.60 -11.29
CA ALA A 225 23.85 -33.71 -9.84
C ALA A 225 24.47 -35.07 -9.45
N ARG A 226 24.00 -36.16 -10.05
CA ARG A 226 24.56 -37.50 -9.80
C ARG A 226 26.02 -37.57 -10.21
N MET A 227 26.37 -37.13 -11.41
CA MET A 227 27.74 -37.13 -11.93
C MET A 227 28.68 -36.34 -11.01
N LEU A 228 28.30 -35.15 -10.58
CA LEU A 228 29.12 -34.31 -9.70
C LEU A 228 29.28 -34.91 -8.29
N ASN A 229 28.27 -35.64 -7.78
CA ASN A 229 28.35 -36.37 -6.52
C ASN A 229 29.24 -37.62 -6.63
N GLU A 230 29.13 -38.39 -7.71
CA GLU A 230 29.98 -39.58 -7.96
C GLU A 230 31.45 -39.19 -8.02
N GLU A 231 31.76 -38.04 -8.59
CA GLU A 231 33.10 -37.49 -8.66
C GLU A 231 33.53 -36.70 -7.40
N ASN A 232 32.66 -36.57 -6.42
CA ASN A 232 32.87 -35.79 -5.19
C ASN A 232 33.39 -34.35 -5.45
N VAL A 233 32.83 -33.70 -6.46
CA VAL A 233 33.29 -32.38 -6.92
C VAL A 233 33.10 -31.33 -5.82
N LEU A 234 34.20 -30.65 -5.46
CA LEU A 234 34.28 -29.64 -4.40
C LEU A 234 33.84 -30.14 -3.00
N GLY A 235 33.65 -31.46 -2.80
CA GLY A 235 33.15 -32.01 -1.53
C GLY A 235 31.74 -31.56 -1.16
N LEU A 236 30.92 -31.11 -2.13
CA LEU A 236 29.56 -30.61 -1.95
C LEU A 236 28.52 -31.69 -2.27
N ASP A 237 27.38 -31.65 -1.57
CA ASP A 237 26.19 -32.44 -1.92
C ASP A 237 25.40 -31.74 -3.02
N TRP A 238 25.57 -32.20 -4.25
CA TRP A 238 24.91 -31.62 -5.42
C TRP A 238 23.48 -32.11 -5.56
N LYS A 239 22.53 -31.19 -5.49
CA LYS A 239 21.11 -31.45 -5.69
C LYS A 239 20.62 -30.84 -6.99
N TYR A 240 19.56 -31.39 -7.56
CA TYR A 240 18.99 -30.88 -8.80
C TYR A 240 18.62 -29.39 -8.69
N ASN A 241 18.09 -28.96 -7.52
CA ASN A 241 17.78 -27.54 -7.25
C ASN A 241 19.02 -26.64 -7.29
N THR A 242 20.18 -27.15 -6.86
CA THR A 242 21.45 -26.41 -6.91
C THR A 242 21.89 -26.19 -8.36
N ILE A 243 21.74 -27.19 -9.20
CA ILE A 243 22.06 -27.11 -10.63
C ILE A 243 21.11 -26.15 -11.33
N ASP A 244 19.79 -26.28 -11.09
CA ASP A 244 18.77 -25.38 -11.62
C ASP A 244 19.06 -23.93 -11.23
N TYR A 245 19.37 -23.69 -9.96
CA TYR A 245 19.72 -22.36 -9.45
C TYR A 245 20.96 -21.77 -10.14
N ILE A 246 22.02 -22.57 -10.34
CA ILE A 246 23.23 -22.12 -11.03
C ILE A 246 22.92 -21.73 -12.48
N LEU A 247 22.13 -22.55 -13.19
CA LEU A 247 21.77 -22.29 -14.57
C LEU A 247 20.84 -21.08 -14.73
N GLN A 248 19.92 -20.86 -13.79
CA GLN A 248 19.07 -19.67 -13.79
C GLN A 248 19.81 -18.38 -13.39
N MET A 249 20.77 -18.46 -12.47
CA MET A 249 21.57 -17.29 -12.07
C MET A 249 22.48 -16.77 -13.18
N SER A 250 22.87 -17.61 -14.11
CA SER A 250 23.75 -17.18 -15.21
C SER A 250 23.09 -16.16 -16.12
N ASP A 251 21.78 -16.25 -16.34
CA ASP A 251 21.05 -15.23 -17.11
C ASP A 251 21.19 -13.83 -16.48
N THR A 252 21.36 -13.77 -15.17
CA THR A 252 21.53 -12.52 -14.43
C THR A 252 23.01 -12.10 -14.33
N LEU A 253 23.94 -13.06 -14.35
CA LEU A 253 25.39 -12.86 -14.28
C LEU A 253 26.07 -12.78 -15.66
N GLU A 254 25.42 -13.23 -16.73
CA GLU A 254 25.94 -13.20 -18.11
C GLU A 254 26.49 -11.83 -18.52
N MET A 255 25.88 -10.75 -18.07
CA MET A 255 26.35 -9.40 -18.38
C MET A 255 27.70 -9.05 -17.76
N ARG A 256 28.22 -9.80 -16.75
CA ARG A 256 29.53 -9.57 -16.14
C ARG A 256 30.57 -10.61 -16.45
N CYS A 257 30.20 -11.87 -16.50
CA CYS A 257 31.09 -12.93 -16.98
C CYS A 257 31.55 -12.66 -18.42
N PHE A 258 30.72 -12.02 -19.24
CA PHE A 258 31.06 -11.55 -20.59
C PHE A 258 32.19 -10.49 -20.59
N LYS A 259 32.22 -9.59 -19.62
CA LYS A 259 33.26 -8.56 -19.50
C LYS A 259 34.58 -9.08 -18.91
N SER A 260 34.53 -10.14 -18.09
CA SER A 260 35.71 -10.74 -17.47
C SER A 260 36.37 -11.84 -18.30
N GLY A 261 35.86 -12.18 -19.50
CA GLY A 261 36.46 -13.18 -20.41
C GLY A 261 36.28 -14.64 -20.00
N ILE A 262 35.47 -14.91 -18.94
CA ILE A 262 35.31 -16.25 -18.35
C ILE A 262 34.29 -17.10 -19.11
N LEU A 263 33.30 -16.47 -19.79
CA LEU A 263 32.34 -17.17 -20.63
C LEU A 263 32.18 -16.42 -21.97
N ARG A 264 32.84 -16.93 -23.01
CA ARG A 264 32.51 -16.63 -24.40
C ARG A 264 31.49 -17.66 -24.89
N ILE A 265 30.20 -17.41 -24.63
CA ILE A 265 29.15 -18.18 -25.33
C ILE A 265 28.92 -17.47 -26.66
N ARG A 266 29.31 -18.13 -27.77
CA ARG A 266 28.89 -17.68 -29.11
C ARG A 266 27.39 -17.79 -29.19
N SER A 267 26.70 -16.64 -29.30
CA SER A 267 25.32 -16.62 -29.75
C SER A 267 25.22 -17.29 -31.11
N ARG A 268 24.54 -18.43 -31.18
CA ARG A 268 24.07 -18.94 -32.46
C ARG A 268 22.88 -18.03 -32.87
N SER A 269 23.18 -17.10 -33.76
CA SER A 269 22.16 -16.50 -34.61
C SER A 269 21.60 -17.61 -35.49
N ALA A 270 20.28 -17.80 -35.40
CA ALA A 270 19.41 -18.37 -36.43
C ALA A 270 18.19 -17.49 -36.53
#